data_54165ed54425fd25ea676ea9bc65e772
#
_entry.id   54165ed54425fd25ea676ea9bc65e772
#
_cell.length_a   1.000
_cell.length_b   1.000
_cell.length_c   1.000
_cell.angle_alpha   90.00
_cell.angle_beta   90.00
_cell.angle_gamma   90.00
#
_symmetry.space_group_name_H-M   'P 1'
#
loop_
_entity.id
_entity.type
_entity.pdbx_description
1 polymer ?
#
loop_
_entity_poly.entity_id
_entity_poly.type
_entity_poly.pdbx_seq_one_letter_code
_entity_poly.pdbx_strand_id
1 'polypeptide(L)'
;QLTATVRQNTDSAIQAAQLAAQADAVTRRGGEAVQDVTRTMREISASSQRIGEIIQVIDSIAFQTNILALNAAVEAARAGDQGRGFAVVASEVRALSQRTASAAREVKTLISESAATVDSGSRLADAAQVTMGDALASVSRVTSLVNEISAASSEQQQGIAQVNDAITQMDNITQQNAALVEQIAAAATALHGQSEAVSESVRVFRLTK
;
A
#
# COMPACT_ATOMS: atom_id res chain seq x y z
N GLN A 1 -11.29 -35.37 0.55
CA GLN A 1 -10.39 -34.46 -0.19
C GLN A 1 -10.92 -33.02 -0.22
N LEU A 2 -12.22 -32.82 -0.54
CA LEU A 2 -12.84 -31.46 -0.53
C LEU A 2 -12.74 -30.76 0.82
N THR A 3 -13.01 -31.46 1.92
CA THR A 3 -12.89 -30.93 3.28
C THR A 3 -11.50 -30.38 3.59
N ALA A 4 -10.44 -31.12 3.15
CA ALA A 4 -9.06 -30.71 3.32
C ALA A 4 -8.74 -29.43 2.51
N THR A 5 -9.24 -29.36 1.27
CA THR A 5 -9.05 -28.17 0.42
C THR A 5 -9.75 -26.95 0.99
N VAL A 6 -10.98 -27.07 1.48
CA VAL A 6 -11.70 -25.93 2.09
C VAL A 6 -11.01 -25.46 3.38
N ARG A 7 -10.53 -26.41 4.20
CA ARG A 7 -9.73 -26.04 5.38
C ARG A 7 -8.45 -25.29 5.00
N GLN A 8 -7.74 -25.76 3.99
CA GLN A 8 -6.54 -25.09 3.48
C GLN A 8 -6.87 -23.68 2.95
N ASN A 9 -8.00 -23.50 2.26
CA ASN A 9 -8.45 -22.18 1.81
C ASN A 9 -8.73 -21.23 2.98
N THR A 10 -9.37 -21.74 4.06
CA THR A 10 -9.59 -20.97 5.28
C THR A 10 -8.28 -20.54 5.93
N ASP A 11 -7.33 -21.46 6.08
CA ASP A 11 -6.01 -21.16 6.64
C ASP A 11 -5.25 -20.13 5.79
N SER A 12 -5.31 -20.28 4.46
CA SER A 12 -4.70 -19.33 3.51
C SER A 12 -5.35 -17.94 3.59
N ALA A 13 -6.68 -17.87 3.76
CA ALA A 13 -7.39 -16.62 3.93
C ALA A 13 -6.98 -15.92 5.24
N ILE A 14 -6.82 -16.65 6.34
CA ILE A 14 -6.34 -16.10 7.62
C ILE A 14 -4.91 -15.52 7.46
N GLN A 15 -4.02 -16.25 6.80
CA GLN A 15 -2.67 -15.77 6.54
C GLN A 15 -2.66 -14.51 5.64
N ALA A 16 -3.49 -14.51 4.60
CA ALA A 16 -3.63 -13.35 3.72
C ALA A 16 -4.17 -12.11 4.45
N ALA A 17 -5.13 -12.30 5.38
CA ALA A 17 -5.64 -11.22 6.23
C ALA A 17 -4.54 -10.63 7.12
N GLN A 18 -3.69 -11.47 7.72
CA GLN A 18 -2.56 -11.01 8.52
C GLN A 18 -1.55 -10.22 7.69
N LEU A 19 -1.22 -10.70 6.48
CA LEU A 19 -0.31 -10.01 5.57
C LEU A 19 -0.90 -8.66 5.11
N ALA A 20 -2.20 -8.61 4.82
CA ALA A 20 -2.88 -7.37 4.46
C ALA A 20 -2.86 -6.36 5.63
N ALA A 21 -3.08 -6.79 6.86
CA ALA A 21 -2.98 -5.94 8.05
C ALA A 21 -1.55 -5.41 8.27
N GLN A 22 -0.53 -6.22 8.03
CA GLN A 22 0.87 -5.79 8.08
C GLN A 22 1.18 -4.77 6.96
N ALA A 23 0.69 -5.01 5.74
CA ALA A 23 0.85 -4.09 4.61
C ALA A 23 0.17 -2.74 4.88
N ASP A 24 -1.05 -2.74 5.47
CA ASP A 24 -1.74 -1.51 5.91
C ASP A 24 -0.87 -0.72 6.88
N ALA A 25 -0.36 -1.36 7.94
CA ALA A 25 0.48 -0.70 8.94
C ALA A 25 1.79 -0.15 8.36
N VAL A 26 2.43 -0.85 7.40
CA VAL A 26 3.64 -0.39 6.73
C VAL A 26 3.32 0.80 5.83
N THR A 27 2.23 0.73 5.06
CA THR A 27 1.83 1.81 4.14
C THR A 27 1.44 3.07 4.89
N ARG A 28 0.74 2.96 6.04
CA ARG A 28 0.45 4.12 6.92
C ARG A 28 1.70 4.78 7.42
N ARG A 29 2.66 4.01 7.95
CA ARG A 29 3.96 4.57 8.38
C ARG A 29 4.73 5.21 7.23
N GLY A 30 4.67 4.61 6.05
CA GLY A 30 5.23 5.22 4.83
C GLY A 30 4.58 6.56 4.50
N GLY A 31 3.25 6.65 4.59
CA GLY A 31 2.50 7.89 4.41
C GLY A 31 2.87 8.97 5.43
N GLU A 32 3.01 8.61 6.71
CA GLU A 32 3.46 9.54 7.76
C GLU A 32 4.88 10.07 7.49
N ALA A 33 5.79 9.19 7.08
CA ALA A 33 7.16 9.60 6.73
C ALA A 33 7.18 10.56 5.53
N VAL A 34 6.35 10.33 4.51
CA VAL A 34 6.22 11.23 3.36
C VAL A 34 5.65 12.58 3.79
N GLN A 35 4.67 12.62 4.70
CA GLN A 35 4.16 13.88 5.26
C GLN A 35 5.25 14.66 6.00
N ASP A 36 6.09 13.99 6.78
CA ASP A 36 7.23 14.63 7.45
C ASP A 36 8.24 15.20 6.45
N VAL A 37 8.52 14.48 5.36
CA VAL A 37 9.35 15.00 4.26
C VAL A 37 8.73 16.25 3.65
N THR A 38 7.42 16.24 3.33
CA THR A 38 6.72 17.39 2.77
C THR A 38 6.79 18.60 3.71
N ARG A 39 6.59 18.41 5.01
CA ARG A 39 6.75 19.45 6.02
C ARG A 39 8.15 20.01 6.04
N THR A 40 9.17 19.15 6.05
CA THR A 40 10.59 19.57 6.05
C THR A 40 10.94 20.37 4.79
N MET A 41 10.44 19.96 3.61
CA MET A 41 10.63 20.70 2.35
C MET A 41 10.04 22.11 2.43
N ARG A 42 8.86 22.27 3.03
CA ARG A 42 8.25 23.61 3.25
C ARG A 42 9.08 24.47 4.20
N GLU A 43 9.62 23.90 5.26
CA GLU A 43 10.50 24.60 6.21
C GLU A 43 11.80 25.06 5.52
N ILE A 44 12.42 24.20 4.71
CA ILE A 44 13.62 24.53 3.92
C ILE A 44 13.29 25.62 2.91
N SER A 45 12.15 25.57 2.22
CA SER A 45 11.70 26.59 1.29
C SER A 45 11.56 27.96 1.98
N ALA A 46 10.90 28.01 3.13
CA ALA A 46 10.74 29.24 3.92
C ALA A 46 12.09 29.78 4.40
N SER A 47 13.03 28.91 4.80
CA SER A 47 14.38 29.29 5.20
C SER A 47 15.18 29.85 4.03
N SER A 48 15.11 29.23 2.86
CA SER A 48 15.77 29.69 1.64
C SER A 48 15.27 31.05 1.20
N GLN A 49 13.97 31.30 1.32
CA GLN A 49 13.40 32.64 1.05
C GLN A 49 13.95 33.70 1.98
N ARG A 50 14.00 33.42 3.29
CA ARG A 50 14.60 34.37 4.28
C ARG A 50 16.07 34.65 4.00
N ILE A 51 16.84 33.61 3.62
CA ILE A 51 18.23 33.78 3.24
C ILE A 51 18.32 34.70 2.01
N GLY A 52 17.45 34.52 1.01
CA GLY A 52 17.37 35.36 -0.17
C GLY A 52 17.13 36.84 0.19
N GLU A 53 16.24 37.12 1.16
CA GLU A 53 15.98 38.49 1.67
C GLU A 53 17.24 39.08 2.35
N ILE A 54 17.93 38.26 3.17
CA ILE A 54 19.17 38.73 3.84
C ILE A 54 20.26 39.03 2.80
N ILE A 55 20.43 38.19 1.78
CA ILE A 55 21.39 38.43 0.70
C ILE A 55 21.08 39.72 -0.06
N GLN A 56 19.80 40.03 -0.27
CA GLN A 56 19.39 41.29 -0.89
C GLN A 56 19.76 42.52 -0.03
N VAL A 57 19.65 42.42 1.30
CA VAL A 57 20.11 43.47 2.22
C VAL A 57 21.64 43.61 2.15
N ILE A 58 22.39 42.48 2.11
CA ILE A 58 23.85 42.52 2.00
C ILE A 58 24.29 43.20 0.69
N ASP A 59 23.66 42.88 -0.45
CA ASP A 59 23.96 43.53 -1.74
C ASP A 59 23.68 45.06 -1.68
N SER A 60 22.58 45.44 -1.02
CA SER A 60 22.26 46.86 -0.78
C SER A 60 23.30 47.58 0.10
N ILE A 61 23.77 46.91 1.19
CA ILE A 61 24.82 47.47 2.05
C ILE A 61 26.14 47.58 1.27
N ALA A 62 26.49 46.59 0.48
CA ALA A 62 27.68 46.63 -0.36
C ALA A 62 27.61 47.79 -1.36
N PHE A 63 26.45 47.99 -1.99
CA PHE A 63 26.25 49.16 -2.87
C PHE A 63 26.39 50.50 -2.13
N GLN A 64 25.75 50.66 -0.98
CA GLN A 64 25.87 51.89 -0.16
C GLN A 64 27.32 52.14 0.27
N THR A 65 28.05 51.05 0.67
CA THR A 65 29.45 51.15 1.07
C THR A 65 30.32 51.54 -0.13
N ASN A 66 30.04 51.04 -1.34
CA ASN A 66 30.74 51.47 -2.56
C ASN A 66 30.55 52.96 -2.85
N ILE A 67 29.31 53.50 -2.66
CA ILE A 67 29.04 54.93 -2.84
C ILE A 67 29.75 55.76 -1.76
N LEU A 68 29.71 55.31 -0.48
CA LEU A 68 30.44 55.98 0.61
C LEU A 68 31.94 56.03 0.35
N ALA A 69 32.53 54.91 -0.11
CA ALA A 69 33.93 54.83 -0.46
C ALA A 69 34.29 55.77 -1.64
N LEU A 70 33.40 55.84 -2.64
CA LEU A 70 33.57 56.77 -3.76
C LEU A 70 33.59 58.23 -3.28
N ASN A 71 32.62 58.64 -2.43
CA ASN A 71 32.54 59.97 -1.87
C ASN A 71 33.81 60.31 -1.03
N ALA A 72 34.28 59.34 -0.21
CA ALA A 72 35.49 59.47 0.56
C ALA A 72 36.75 59.64 -0.35
N ALA A 73 36.82 58.89 -1.44
CA ALA A 73 37.93 59.02 -2.42
C ALA A 73 37.91 60.39 -3.10
N VAL A 74 36.74 60.96 -3.43
CA VAL A 74 36.59 62.28 -4.02
C VAL A 74 37.06 63.34 -3.03
N GLU A 75 36.64 63.29 -1.75
CA GLU A 75 37.02 64.24 -0.73
C GLU A 75 38.52 64.17 -0.37
N ALA A 76 39.09 62.95 -0.37
CA ALA A 76 40.53 62.78 -0.21
C ALA A 76 41.33 63.40 -1.36
N ALA A 77 40.84 63.25 -2.60
CA ALA A 77 41.46 63.96 -3.75
C ALA A 77 41.36 65.49 -3.63
N ARG A 78 40.27 66.01 -3.05
CA ARG A 78 40.07 67.47 -2.81
C ARG A 78 40.99 68.02 -1.76
N ALA A 79 41.43 67.19 -0.78
CA ALA A 79 42.41 67.61 0.26
C ALA A 79 43.87 67.58 -0.20
N GLY A 80 44.11 67.21 -1.44
CA GLY A 80 45.49 67.23 -2.03
C GLY A 80 46.43 66.29 -1.30
N ASP A 81 47.68 66.72 -1.05
CA ASP A 81 48.70 65.84 -0.41
C ASP A 81 48.33 65.33 0.98
N GLN A 82 47.51 66.11 1.73
CA GLN A 82 47.04 65.66 3.06
C GLN A 82 46.00 64.55 2.99
N GLY A 83 45.38 64.35 1.85
CA GLY A 83 44.36 63.31 1.64
C GLY A 83 44.90 61.97 1.16
N ARG A 84 46.17 61.83 0.83
CA ARG A 84 46.74 60.57 0.18
C ARG A 84 46.52 59.28 0.96
N GLY A 85 46.66 59.33 2.30
CA GLY A 85 46.41 58.14 3.14
C GLY A 85 44.92 57.74 3.12
N PHE A 86 43.99 58.70 3.14
CA PHE A 86 42.58 58.47 3.05
C PHE A 86 42.12 57.93 1.68
N ALA A 87 42.75 58.40 0.60
CA ALA A 87 42.50 57.93 -0.76
C ALA A 87 42.79 56.41 -0.91
N VAL A 88 43.92 55.94 -0.30
CA VAL A 88 44.24 54.48 -0.30
C VAL A 88 43.19 53.68 0.44
N VAL A 89 42.78 54.11 1.63
CA VAL A 89 41.74 53.42 2.42
C VAL A 89 40.40 53.42 1.67
N ALA A 90 40.01 54.55 1.09
CA ALA A 90 38.78 54.64 0.30
C ALA A 90 38.79 53.69 -0.91
N SER A 91 39.93 53.56 -1.61
CA SER A 91 40.09 52.61 -2.71
C SER A 91 39.93 51.17 -2.24
N GLU A 92 40.55 50.79 -1.12
CA GLU A 92 40.46 49.45 -0.55
C GLU A 92 39.02 49.11 -0.09
N VAL A 93 38.34 50.04 0.59
CA VAL A 93 36.93 49.88 0.98
C VAL A 93 36.03 49.73 -0.25
N ARG A 94 36.30 50.47 -1.32
CA ARG A 94 35.58 50.34 -2.59
C ARG A 94 35.81 48.95 -3.23
N ALA A 95 37.05 48.50 -3.28
CA ALA A 95 37.35 47.16 -3.80
C ALA A 95 36.69 46.05 -2.97
N LEU A 96 36.69 46.19 -1.64
CA LEU A 96 36.00 45.24 -0.73
C LEU A 96 34.49 45.23 -0.95
N SER A 97 33.86 46.39 -1.10
CA SER A 97 32.41 46.51 -1.34
C SER A 97 32.02 45.85 -2.67
N GLN A 98 32.82 46.01 -3.73
CA GLN A 98 32.58 45.36 -5.02
C GLN A 98 32.71 43.83 -4.91
N ARG A 99 33.72 43.34 -4.17
CA ARG A 99 33.87 41.90 -3.91
C ARG A 99 32.70 41.36 -3.10
N THR A 100 32.21 42.08 -2.10
CA THR A 100 31.04 41.72 -1.29
C THR A 100 29.77 41.64 -2.16
N ALA A 101 29.53 42.62 -3.03
CA ALA A 101 28.40 42.60 -3.96
C ALA A 101 28.46 41.42 -4.95
N SER A 102 29.70 41.06 -5.43
CA SER A 102 29.86 39.88 -6.30
C SER A 102 29.55 38.58 -5.57
N ALA A 103 30.07 38.43 -4.34
CA ALA A 103 29.79 37.24 -3.51
C ALA A 103 28.31 37.15 -3.14
N ALA A 104 27.65 38.25 -2.83
CA ALA A 104 26.22 38.28 -2.55
C ALA A 104 25.39 37.80 -3.75
N ARG A 105 25.74 38.20 -4.97
CA ARG A 105 25.06 37.71 -6.19
C ARG A 105 25.28 36.22 -6.43
N GLU A 106 26.48 35.72 -6.19
CA GLU A 106 26.78 34.29 -6.31
C GLU A 106 25.96 33.48 -5.31
N VAL A 107 25.90 33.88 -4.04
CA VAL A 107 25.05 33.26 -3.02
C VAL A 107 23.57 33.33 -3.40
N LYS A 108 23.10 34.46 -3.95
CA LYS A 108 21.72 34.59 -4.44
C LYS A 108 21.37 33.56 -5.50
N THR A 109 22.30 33.29 -6.44
CA THR A 109 22.11 32.28 -7.46
C THR A 109 21.98 30.88 -6.84
N LEU A 110 22.89 30.51 -5.93
CA LEU A 110 22.87 29.23 -5.23
C LEU A 110 21.57 29.02 -4.42
N ILE A 111 21.08 30.07 -3.75
CA ILE A 111 19.82 30.02 -3.02
C ILE A 111 18.64 29.83 -3.97
N SER A 112 18.64 30.50 -5.14
CA SER A 112 17.60 30.32 -6.15
C SER A 112 17.57 28.89 -6.72
N GLU A 113 18.72 28.32 -7.00
CA GLU A 113 18.87 26.93 -7.45
C GLU A 113 18.43 25.94 -6.36
N SER A 114 18.80 26.20 -5.10
CA SER A 114 18.35 25.40 -3.95
C SER A 114 16.83 25.45 -3.79
N ALA A 115 16.22 26.63 -3.91
CA ALA A 115 14.77 26.80 -3.84
C ALA A 115 14.04 26.01 -4.96
N ALA A 116 14.57 26.01 -6.18
CA ALA A 116 14.02 25.23 -7.28
C ALA A 116 14.12 23.71 -7.03
N THR A 117 15.23 23.26 -6.43
CA THR A 117 15.44 21.86 -6.05
C THR A 117 14.45 21.43 -4.96
N VAL A 118 14.24 22.28 -3.95
CA VAL A 118 13.28 22.04 -2.85
C VAL A 118 11.85 22.00 -3.38
N ASP A 119 11.48 22.89 -4.30
CA ASP A 119 10.15 22.87 -4.94
C ASP A 119 9.91 21.56 -5.70
N SER A 120 10.92 21.11 -6.45
CA SER A 120 10.86 19.79 -7.12
C SER A 120 10.73 18.63 -6.13
N GLY A 121 11.48 18.68 -5.01
CA GLY A 121 11.38 17.68 -3.93
C GLY A 121 9.99 17.66 -3.27
N SER A 122 9.40 18.85 -3.04
CA SER A 122 8.05 18.96 -2.51
C SER A 122 7.01 18.33 -3.42
N ARG A 123 7.07 18.60 -4.73
CA ARG A 123 6.15 17.98 -5.70
C ARG A 123 6.29 16.47 -5.77
N LEU A 124 7.52 15.96 -5.66
CA LEU A 124 7.77 14.52 -5.63
C LEU A 124 7.20 13.88 -4.37
N ALA A 125 7.33 14.54 -3.22
CA ALA A 125 6.74 14.08 -1.96
C ALA A 125 5.20 14.09 -2.01
N ASP A 126 4.58 15.13 -2.59
CA ASP A 126 3.13 15.18 -2.78
C ASP A 126 2.63 14.05 -3.70
N ALA A 127 3.34 13.74 -4.79
CA ALA A 127 3.03 12.59 -5.65
C ALA A 127 3.18 11.24 -4.92
N ALA A 128 4.21 11.09 -4.09
CA ALA A 128 4.39 9.91 -3.25
C ALA A 128 3.25 9.76 -2.23
N GLN A 129 2.75 10.87 -1.66
CA GLN A 129 1.60 10.86 -0.75
C GLN A 129 0.33 10.32 -1.42
N VAL A 130 0.05 10.72 -2.66
CA VAL A 130 -1.07 10.19 -3.45
C VAL A 130 -0.90 8.69 -3.66
N THR A 131 0.30 8.25 -4.06
CA THR A 131 0.60 6.83 -4.28
C THR A 131 0.40 5.99 -2.99
N MET A 132 0.77 6.53 -1.82
CA MET A 132 0.51 5.87 -0.54
C MET A 132 -0.99 5.77 -0.24
N GLY A 133 -1.78 6.79 -0.60
CA GLY A 133 -3.25 6.76 -0.51
C GLY A 133 -3.86 5.65 -1.37
N ASP A 134 -3.42 5.51 -2.61
CA ASP A 134 -3.88 4.47 -3.55
C ASP A 134 -3.48 3.07 -3.06
N ALA A 135 -2.27 2.94 -2.48
CA ALA A 135 -1.82 1.70 -1.88
C ALA A 135 -2.69 1.29 -0.68
N LEU A 136 -3.03 2.22 0.22
CA LEU A 136 -3.95 1.98 1.34
C LEU A 136 -5.34 1.53 0.85
N ALA A 137 -5.90 2.19 -0.15
CA ALA A 137 -7.17 1.81 -0.75
C ALA A 137 -7.12 0.38 -1.33
N SER A 138 -6.01 0.03 -1.98
CA SER A 138 -5.79 -1.30 -2.55
C SER A 138 -5.69 -2.39 -1.46
N VAL A 139 -4.93 -2.13 -0.39
CA VAL A 139 -4.81 -3.05 0.76
C VAL A 139 -6.17 -3.24 1.45
N SER A 140 -6.95 -2.17 1.61
CA SER A 140 -8.32 -2.25 2.17
C SER A 140 -9.23 -3.15 1.33
N ARG A 141 -9.16 -3.05 -0.01
CA ARG A 141 -9.92 -3.95 -0.92
C ARG A 141 -9.48 -5.40 -0.79
N VAL A 142 -8.16 -5.66 -0.68
CA VAL A 142 -7.64 -7.02 -0.44
C VAL A 142 -8.19 -7.57 0.86
N THR A 143 -8.20 -6.78 1.94
CA THR A 143 -8.76 -7.19 3.23
C THR A 143 -10.24 -7.57 3.11
N SER A 144 -11.04 -6.79 2.37
CA SER A 144 -12.45 -7.12 2.13
C SER A 144 -12.62 -8.44 1.39
N LEU A 145 -11.88 -8.65 0.29
CA LEU A 145 -11.93 -9.89 -0.48
C LEU A 145 -11.51 -11.12 0.34
N VAL A 146 -10.49 -10.98 1.17
CA VAL A 146 -10.04 -12.08 2.05
C VAL A 146 -11.11 -12.45 3.09
N ASN A 147 -11.80 -11.45 3.65
CA ASN A 147 -12.92 -11.70 4.55
C ASN A 147 -14.10 -12.41 3.85
N GLU A 148 -14.40 -12.04 2.60
CA GLU A 148 -15.41 -12.72 1.78
C GLU A 148 -15.01 -14.18 1.51
N ILE A 149 -13.73 -14.44 1.16
CA ILE A 149 -13.20 -15.81 0.96
C ILE A 149 -13.33 -16.62 2.25
N SER A 150 -13.01 -16.03 3.40
CA SER A 150 -13.11 -16.71 4.70
C SER A 150 -14.57 -17.08 5.02
N ALA A 151 -15.51 -16.17 4.80
CA ALA A 151 -16.93 -16.43 4.99
C ALA A 151 -17.45 -17.53 4.05
N ALA A 152 -17.13 -17.45 2.76
CA ALA A 152 -17.51 -18.46 1.78
C ALA A 152 -16.91 -19.83 2.09
N SER A 153 -15.64 -19.88 2.55
CA SER A 153 -15.00 -21.13 2.95
C SER A 153 -15.67 -21.76 4.18
N SER A 154 -16.11 -20.95 5.13
CA SER A 154 -16.88 -21.41 6.30
C SER A 154 -18.25 -22.00 5.88
N GLU A 155 -18.96 -21.35 4.96
CA GLU A 155 -20.22 -21.85 4.42
C GLU A 155 -20.02 -23.17 3.64
N GLN A 156 -18.97 -23.24 2.83
CA GLN A 156 -18.59 -24.47 2.14
C GLN A 156 -18.29 -25.63 3.11
N GLN A 157 -17.63 -25.34 4.24
CA GLN A 157 -17.35 -26.35 5.25
C GLN A 157 -18.64 -26.91 5.87
N GLN A 158 -19.63 -26.08 6.13
CA GLN A 158 -20.94 -26.50 6.61
C GLN A 158 -21.69 -27.33 5.56
N GLY A 159 -21.68 -26.87 4.29
CA GLY A 159 -22.29 -27.60 3.19
C GLY A 159 -21.66 -28.99 2.98
N ILE A 160 -20.34 -29.10 3.07
CA ILE A 160 -19.64 -30.40 2.96
C ILE A 160 -20.01 -31.33 4.12
N ALA A 161 -20.19 -30.80 5.35
CA ALA A 161 -20.66 -31.60 6.48
C ALA A 161 -22.05 -32.19 6.20
N GLN A 162 -23.00 -31.41 5.70
CA GLN A 162 -24.33 -31.87 5.31
C GLN A 162 -24.28 -32.91 4.20
N VAL A 163 -23.43 -32.73 3.19
CA VAL A 163 -23.22 -33.72 2.12
C VAL A 163 -22.71 -35.05 2.70
N ASN A 164 -21.76 -34.96 3.65
CA ASN A 164 -21.22 -36.19 4.28
C ASN A 164 -22.27 -36.95 5.10
N ASP A 165 -23.15 -36.22 5.82
CA ASP A 165 -24.27 -36.83 6.53
C ASP A 165 -25.27 -37.50 5.56
N ALA A 166 -25.58 -36.83 4.44
CA ALA A 166 -26.45 -37.42 3.39
C ALA A 166 -25.83 -38.67 2.76
N ILE A 167 -24.51 -38.68 2.48
CA ILE A 167 -23.80 -39.87 1.97
C ILE A 167 -23.89 -41.01 2.99
N THR A 168 -23.70 -40.74 4.27
CA THR A 168 -23.81 -41.76 5.34
C THR A 168 -25.22 -42.33 5.39
N GLN A 169 -26.24 -41.50 5.24
CA GLN A 169 -27.63 -41.95 5.18
C GLN A 169 -27.91 -42.79 3.92
N MET A 170 -27.37 -42.39 2.77
CA MET A 170 -27.46 -43.20 1.51
C MET A 170 -26.77 -44.55 1.64
N ASP A 171 -25.63 -44.65 2.31
CA ASP A 171 -24.95 -45.93 2.55
C ASP A 171 -25.82 -46.85 3.41
N ASN A 172 -26.43 -46.33 4.48
CA ASN A 172 -27.36 -47.08 5.32
C ASN A 172 -28.58 -47.59 4.51
N ILE A 173 -29.18 -46.75 3.67
CA ILE A 173 -30.30 -47.15 2.79
C ILE A 173 -29.85 -48.22 1.79
N THR A 174 -28.65 -48.08 1.23
CA THR A 174 -28.10 -49.08 0.30
C THR A 174 -27.92 -50.44 0.95
N GLN A 175 -27.40 -50.46 2.19
CA GLN A 175 -27.30 -51.74 2.97
C GLN A 175 -28.66 -52.32 3.28
N GLN A 176 -29.66 -51.50 3.67
CA GLN A 176 -31.03 -51.96 3.88
C GLN A 176 -31.65 -52.54 2.60
N ASN A 177 -31.44 -51.86 1.45
CA ASN A 177 -31.91 -52.35 0.16
C ASN A 177 -31.26 -53.69 -0.23
N ALA A 178 -29.98 -53.88 0.04
CA ALA A 178 -29.29 -55.16 -0.19
C ALA A 178 -29.92 -56.29 0.64
N ALA A 179 -30.19 -56.06 1.93
CA ALA A 179 -30.86 -57.00 2.80
C ALA A 179 -32.29 -57.31 2.33
N LEU A 180 -33.05 -56.31 1.87
CA LEU A 180 -34.38 -56.48 1.29
C LEU A 180 -34.35 -57.33 0.01
N VAL A 181 -33.37 -57.12 -0.86
CA VAL A 181 -33.18 -57.94 -2.08
C VAL A 181 -32.93 -59.40 -1.73
N GLU A 182 -32.11 -59.69 -0.72
CA GLU A 182 -31.90 -61.09 -0.25
C GLU A 182 -33.19 -61.68 0.30
N GLN A 183 -33.98 -60.97 1.06
CA GLN A 183 -35.28 -61.43 1.57
C GLN A 183 -36.27 -61.70 0.43
N ILE A 184 -36.31 -60.79 -0.57
CA ILE A 184 -37.19 -61.01 -1.75
C ILE A 184 -36.75 -62.24 -2.53
N ALA A 185 -35.45 -62.47 -2.73
CA ALA A 185 -34.94 -63.66 -3.39
C ALA A 185 -35.29 -64.92 -2.65
N ALA A 186 -35.16 -64.93 -1.31
CA ALA A 186 -35.57 -66.07 -0.47
C ALA A 186 -37.10 -66.35 -0.56
N ALA A 187 -37.92 -65.29 -0.49
CA ALA A 187 -39.38 -65.38 -0.63
C ALA A 187 -39.78 -65.90 -2.02
N ALA A 188 -39.13 -65.39 -3.09
CA ALA A 188 -39.39 -65.87 -4.46
C ALA A 188 -39.05 -67.37 -4.61
N THR A 189 -37.97 -67.86 -4.01
CA THR A 189 -37.57 -69.26 -3.99
C THR A 189 -38.59 -70.11 -3.23
N ALA A 190 -39.07 -69.69 -2.08
CA ALA A 190 -40.12 -70.34 -1.30
C ALA A 190 -41.47 -70.43 -2.07
N LEU A 191 -41.86 -69.33 -2.74
CA LEU A 191 -43.06 -69.29 -3.58
C LEU A 191 -42.96 -70.22 -4.78
N HIS A 192 -41.76 -70.31 -5.39
CA HIS A 192 -41.51 -71.29 -6.48
C HIS A 192 -41.69 -72.72 -5.99
N GLY A 193 -41.10 -73.10 -4.87
CA GLY A 193 -41.25 -74.42 -4.27
C GLY A 193 -42.71 -74.72 -3.87
N GLN A 194 -43.43 -73.73 -3.36
CA GLN A 194 -44.86 -73.90 -3.02
C GLN A 194 -45.73 -74.05 -4.27
N SER A 195 -45.43 -73.36 -5.37
CA SER A 195 -46.08 -73.47 -6.66
C SER A 195 -45.87 -74.88 -7.26
N GLU A 196 -44.68 -75.45 -7.16
CA GLU A 196 -44.34 -76.78 -7.58
C GLU A 196 -45.15 -77.86 -6.77
N ALA A 197 -45.18 -77.66 -5.42
CA ALA A 197 -45.96 -78.56 -4.55
C ALA A 197 -47.44 -78.55 -4.88
N VAL A 198 -48.04 -77.35 -5.14
CA VAL A 198 -49.44 -77.22 -5.58
C VAL A 198 -49.65 -77.89 -6.94
N SER A 199 -48.75 -77.63 -7.89
CA SER A 199 -48.80 -78.27 -9.22
C SER A 199 -48.79 -79.81 -9.14
N GLU A 200 -47.93 -80.38 -8.29
CA GLU A 200 -47.86 -81.81 -8.08
C GLU A 200 -49.17 -82.36 -7.40
N SER A 201 -49.68 -81.66 -6.42
CA SER A 201 -50.93 -82.01 -5.75
C SER A 201 -52.13 -81.97 -6.70
N VAL A 202 -52.24 -81.12 -7.66
CA VAL A 202 -53.28 -81.03 -8.68
C VAL A 202 -53.13 -82.11 -9.74
N ARG A 203 -51.91 -82.57 -10.00
CA ARG A 203 -51.59 -83.63 -10.95
C ARG A 203 -52.22 -84.99 -10.59
N VAL A 204 -52.52 -85.19 -9.29
CA VAL A 204 -53.22 -86.36 -8.79
C VAL A 204 -54.67 -86.42 -9.23
N PHE A 205 -55.30 -85.28 -9.45
CA PHE A 205 -56.65 -85.15 -9.94
C PHE A 205 -56.72 -85.31 -11.46
N ARG A 206 -56.89 -86.55 -11.96
CA ARG A 206 -57.15 -86.77 -13.37
C ARG A 206 -58.59 -86.27 -13.67
N LEU A 207 -58.69 -85.14 -14.37
CA LEU A 207 -59.98 -84.81 -14.98
C LEU A 207 -60.31 -85.82 -16.05
N THR A 208 -61.30 -86.68 -15.76
CA THR A 208 -61.92 -87.53 -16.77
C THR A 208 -62.70 -86.65 -17.73
N LYS A 209 -62.39 -86.77 -19.02
CA LYS A 209 -63.16 -86.13 -20.11
C LYS A 209 -64.48 -86.81 -20.26
#